data_7f98190a8f6fa573782c5ebd80eb3330
#
_entry.id   7f98190a8f6fa573782c5ebd80eb3330
#
_cell.length_a   1.000
_cell.length_b   1.000
_cell.length_c   1.000
_cell.angle_alpha   90.00
_cell.angle_beta   90.00
_cell.angle_gamma   90.00
#
_symmetry.space_group_name_H-M   'P 1'
#
loop_
_entity.id
_entity.type
_entity.pdbx_description
1 polymer ?
#
loop_
_entity_poly.entity_id
_entity_poly.type
_entity_poly.pdbx_seq_one_letter_code
_entity_poly.pdbx_strand_id
1 'polypeptide(L)'
;YRRQRQMCIRDRAIIGGYFVLSREAAFANADTIHIDLLKECNYQTVTLNKAYRYMKYVPPVKTEGNMAEIELYDEKGQKLAGKVIGNYRPERMDAMETMKRAFDGNVLSSPKTVKTQTDAWVGLDLGRVVSVSKLVYLPRNDDNFIKEGELYELFYWDREWKSLGRQVGSRQLQYLEYDNVPDNALLLLRNLTKGKEERIFTYEDGKQVWW
;
A
#
# COMPACT_ATOMS: atom_id res chain seq x y z
N TYR A 1 -3.32 21.56 14.92
CA TYR A 1 -3.61 20.65 13.80
C TYR A 1 -2.67 19.44 13.88
N ARG A 2 -3.22 18.25 14.11
CA ARG A 2 -2.42 17.02 14.25
C ARG A 2 -2.92 15.97 13.28
N ARG A 3 -2.00 15.42 12.48
CA ARG A 3 -2.28 14.35 11.51
C ARG A 3 -2.09 12.99 12.15
N GLN A 4 -3.11 12.16 12.08
CA GLN A 4 -3.04 10.77 12.50
C GLN A 4 -2.37 9.95 11.40
N ARG A 5 -1.20 9.38 11.70
CA ARG A 5 -0.49 8.43 10.84
C ARG A 5 -0.32 7.11 11.58
N GLN A 6 -0.47 6.02 10.87
CA GLN A 6 -0.15 4.71 11.40
C GLN A 6 1.28 4.32 11.00
N MET A 7 2.00 3.66 11.90
CA MET A 7 3.37 3.23 11.65
C MET A 7 3.38 1.80 11.09
N CYS A 8 3.93 1.62 9.89
CA CYS A 8 4.21 0.32 9.30
C CYS A 8 5.69 -0.03 9.46
N ILE A 9 5.97 -1.17 10.03
CA ILE A 9 7.36 -1.65 10.21
C ILE A 9 7.86 -2.35 8.93
N ARG A 10 6.96 -2.86 8.07
CA ARG A 10 7.30 -3.68 6.90
C ARG A 10 7.19 -2.98 5.55
N ASP A 11 6.73 -1.76 5.51
CA ASP A 11 6.59 -0.97 4.27
C ASP A 11 7.94 -0.73 3.57
N ARG A 12 8.99 -0.49 4.36
CA ARG A 12 10.34 -0.25 3.83
C ARG A 12 10.97 -1.45 3.12
N ALA A 13 10.38 -2.64 3.27
CA ALA A 13 10.89 -3.86 2.64
C ALA A 13 10.74 -3.87 1.10
N ILE A 14 10.02 -2.90 0.51
CA ILE A 14 9.93 -2.74 -0.95
C ILE A 14 10.89 -1.68 -1.50
N ILE A 15 11.57 -0.91 -0.64
CA ILE A 15 12.57 0.09 -1.07
C ILE A 15 13.73 -0.62 -1.77
N GLY A 16 14.12 -0.13 -2.93
CA GLY A 16 15.09 -0.75 -3.82
C GLY A 16 14.45 -1.73 -4.84
N GLY A 17 13.14 -2.00 -4.73
CA GLY A 17 12.38 -2.63 -5.79
C GLY A 17 12.03 -1.64 -6.91
N TYR A 18 11.48 -2.14 -8.00
CA TYR A 18 11.13 -1.30 -9.14
C TYR A 18 10.03 -1.91 -9.99
N PHE A 19 9.34 -1.06 -10.73
CA PHE A 19 8.40 -1.45 -11.77
C PHE A 19 9.04 -1.30 -13.15
N VAL A 20 8.69 -2.19 -14.05
CA VAL A 20 9.10 -2.14 -15.46
C VAL A 20 7.86 -2.22 -16.32
N LEU A 21 7.67 -1.26 -17.23
CA LEU A 21 6.52 -1.20 -18.12
C LEU A 21 7.01 -1.22 -19.59
N SER A 22 6.40 -2.04 -20.43
CA SER A 22 6.81 -2.22 -21.82
C SER A 22 5.61 -2.53 -22.72
N ARG A 23 5.80 -2.31 -24.02
CA ARG A 23 4.92 -2.80 -25.08
C ARG A 23 5.24 -4.24 -25.48
N GLU A 24 6.42 -4.71 -25.12
CA GLU A 24 6.99 -5.99 -25.58
C GLU A 24 7.11 -6.98 -24.40
N ALA A 25 6.81 -8.25 -24.68
CA ALA A 25 6.86 -9.32 -23.68
C ALA A 25 8.27 -9.56 -23.11
N ALA A 26 9.30 -9.29 -23.89
CA ALA A 26 10.70 -9.37 -23.47
C ALA A 26 11.14 -8.20 -22.60
N PHE A 27 10.26 -7.22 -22.36
CA PHE A 27 10.57 -5.97 -21.65
C PHE A 27 11.74 -5.19 -22.27
N ALA A 28 11.94 -5.32 -23.59
CA ALA A 28 12.83 -4.46 -24.33
C ALA A 28 12.26 -3.04 -24.41
N ASN A 29 13.11 -2.04 -24.48
CA ASN A 29 12.72 -0.61 -24.54
C ASN A 29 11.69 -0.22 -23.45
N ALA A 30 11.90 -0.70 -22.25
CA ALA A 30 10.98 -0.51 -21.13
C ALA A 30 11.25 0.77 -20.33
N ASP A 31 10.21 1.35 -19.79
CA ASP A 31 10.34 2.37 -18.75
C ASP A 31 10.46 1.69 -17.37
N THR A 32 11.41 2.17 -16.55
CA THR A 32 11.65 1.67 -15.19
C THR A 32 11.33 2.75 -14.17
N ILE A 33 10.62 2.36 -13.13
CA ILE A 33 10.22 3.22 -12.02
C ILE A 33 10.77 2.62 -10.73
N HIS A 34 11.75 3.27 -10.13
CA HIS A 34 12.37 2.83 -8.88
C HIS A 34 11.55 3.23 -7.65
N ILE A 35 11.57 2.39 -6.64
CA ILE A 35 10.98 2.67 -5.33
C ILE A 35 12.13 3.06 -4.39
N ASP A 36 12.49 4.33 -4.39
CA ASP A 36 13.63 4.85 -3.62
C ASP A 36 13.22 5.33 -2.23
N LEU A 37 11.98 5.77 -2.07
CA LEU A 37 11.45 6.29 -0.83
C LEU A 37 9.97 5.99 -0.69
N LEU A 38 9.56 5.61 0.53
CA LEU A 38 8.15 5.56 0.91
C LEU A 38 7.88 6.67 1.92
N LYS A 39 7.00 7.56 1.57
CA LYS A 39 6.60 8.65 2.46
C LYS A 39 5.73 8.15 3.61
N GLU A 40 4.90 7.15 3.35
CA GLU A 40 3.92 6.59 4.30
C GLU A 40 3.57 5.15 3.92
N CYS A 41 3.05 4.39 4.90
CA CYS A 41 2.52 3.04 4.69
C CYS A 41 1.13 3.07 4.05
N ASN A 42 1.04 3.63 2.88
CA ASN A 42 -0.21 3.88 2.22
C ASN A 42 -0.07 3.70 0.71
N TYR A 43 -1.19 3.89 0.00
CA TYR A 43 -1.17 3.91 -1.46
C TYR A 43 -0.17 4.93 -1.99
N GLN A 44 0.72 4.45 -2.84
CA GLN A 44 1.64 5.28 -3.59
C GLN A 44 1.11 5.41 -5.01
N THR A 45 1.18 6.60 -5.58
CA THR A 45 0.70 6.86 -6.94
C THR A 45 1.83 7.42 -7.79
N VAL A 46 2.03 6.83 -8.95
CA VAL A 46 2.95 7.33 -9.99
C VAL A 46 2.11 7.71 -11.22
N THR A 47 2.22 8.96 -11.62
CA THR A 47 1.58 9.44 -12.85
C THR A 47 2.35 8.93 -14.07
N LEU A 48 1.63 8.41 -15.04
CA LEU A 48 2.12 7.90 -16.30
C LEU A 48 1.35 8.58 -17.44
N ASN A 49 1.91 8.58 -18.64
CA ASN A 49 1.26 9.16 -19.82
C ASN A 49 1.72 8.47 -21.11
N LYS A 50 1.96 7.17 -21.02
CA LYS A 50 2.40 6.34 -22.13
C LYS A 50 1.53 5.10 -22.28
N ALA A 51 1.64 4.44 -23.41
CA ALA A 51 0.92 3.20 -23.68
C ALA A 51 1.82 1.98 -23.48
N TYR A 52 1.31 0.99 -22.73
CA TYR A 52 2.00 -0.25 -22.39
C TYR A 52 1.07 -1.45 -22.57
N ARG A 53 1.64 -2.63 -22.70
CA ARG A 53 0.94 -3.91 -22.62
C ARG A 53 1.36 -4.72 -21.39
N TYR A 54 2.64 -4.65 -21.04
CA TYR A 54 3.21 -5.44 -19.94
C TYR A 54 3.68 -4.54 -18.83
N MET A 55 3.42 -4.97 -17.61
CA MET A 55 3.99 -4.39 -16.40
C MET A 55 4.52 -5.51 -15.52
N LYS A 56 5.67 -5.32 -14.88
CA LYS A 56 6.15 -6.17 -13.80
C LYS A 56 6.70 -5.37 -12.64
N TYR A 57 6.52 -5.89 -11.44
CA TYR A 57 7.20 -5.48 -10.22
C TYR A 57 8.33 -6.46 -9.93
N VAL A 58 9.50 -5.93 -9.68
CA VAL A 58 10.70 -6.67 -9.26
C VAL A 58 10.99 -6.26 -7.82
N PRO A 59 10.83 -7.16 -6.83
CA PRO A 59 11.11 -6.85 -5.44
C PRO A 59 12.61 -6.71 -5.18
N PRO A 60 13.00 -6.03 -4.09
CA PRO A 60 14.39 -6.05 -3.65
C PRO A 60 14.85 -7.49 -3.35
N VAL A 61 16.11 -7.78 -3.65
CA VAL A 61 16.71 -9.08 -3.34
C VAL A 61 16.64 -9.39 -1.84
N LYS A 62 16.55 -10.66 -1.48
CA LYS A 62 16.44 -11.16 -0.10
C LYS A 62 15.15 -10.74 0.62
N THR A 63 14.11 -10.35 -0.11
CA THR A 63 12.78 -10.08 0.43
C THR A 63 11.77 -11.13 -0.04
N GLU A 64 10.58 -11.13 0.57
CA GLU A 64 9.47 -12.00 0.17
C GLU A 64 8.54 -11.35 -0.89
N GLY A 65 8.89 -10.18 -1.40
CA GLY A 65 8.08 -9.40 -2.33
C GLY A 65 7.37 -8.22 -1.67
N ASN A 66 6.71 -8.42 -0.53
CA ASN A 66 6.13 -7.41 0.38
C ASN A 66 5.25 -6.31 -0.30
N MET A 67 4.60 -6.63 -1.40
CA MET A 67 3.64 -5.77 -2.10
C MET A 67 2.24 -6.28 -1.80
N ALA A 68 1.33 -5.42 -1.29
CA ALA A 68 -0.04 -5.84 -1.02
C ALA A 68 -0.92 -5.71 -2.26
N GLU A 69 -0.83 -4.60 -2.99
CA GLU A 69 -1.67 -4.37 -4.15
C GLU A 69 -0.94 -3.55 -5.22
N ILE A 70 -1.21 -3.86 -6.49
CA ILE A 70 -0.74 -3.11 -7.65
C ILE A 70 -1.92 -2.87 -8.60
N GLU A 71 -2.13 -1.63 -9.00
CA GLU A 71 -3.22 -1.23 -9.86
C GLU A 71 -2.73 -0.33 -10.99
N LEU A 72 -3.23 -0.55 -12.20
CA LEU A 72 -3.02 0.32 -13.34
C LEU A 72 -4.35 0.97 -13.72
N TYR A 73 -4.31 2.22 -14.13
CA TYR A 73 -5.48 2.98 -14.55
C TYR A 73 -5.27 3.66 -15.89
N ASP A 74 -6.33 3.70 -16.69
CA ASP A 74 -6.36 4.46 -17.93
C ASP A 74 -6.61 5.96 -17.70
N GLU A 75 -6.65 6.72 -18.78
CA GLU A 75 -6.89 8.18 -18.76
C GLU A 75 -8.30 8.56 -18.24
N LYS A 76 -9.26 7.63 -18.27
CA LYS A 76 -10.62 7.81 -17.76
C LYS A 76 -10.72 7.43 -16.28
N GLY A 77 -9.62 7.01 -15.66
CA GLY A 77 -9.58 6.54 -14.28
C GLY A 77 -10.16 5.15 -14.08
N GLN A 78 -10.33 4.35 -15.14
CA GLN A 78 -10.79 2.97 -15.04
C GLN A 78 -9.62 2.05 -14.73
N LYS A 79 -9.81 1.15 -13.74
CA LYS A 79 -8.80 0.13 -13.40
C LYS A 79 -8.65 -0.84 -14.57
N LEU A 80 -7.41 -1.01 -15.02
CA LEU A 80 -7.06 -1.93 -16.09
C LEU A 80 -6.91 -3.34 -15.53
N ALA A 81 -7.52 -4.32 -16.21
CA ALA A 81 -7.38 -5.73 -15.91
C ALA A 81 -6.41 -6.40 -16.89
N GLY A 82 -5.75 -7.46 -16.41
CA GLY A 82 -4.82 -8.23 -17.25
C GLY A 82 -4.63 -9.65 -16.72
N LYS A 83 -3.93 -10.46 -17.50
CA LYS A 83 -3.48 -11.79 -17.07
C LYS A 83 -2.28 -11.64 -16.16
N VAL A 84 -2.33 -12.24 -14.98
CA VAL A 84 -1.18 -12.28 -14.06
C VAL A 84 -0.07 -13.13 -14.67
N ILE A 85 1.13 -12.59 -14.67
CA ILE A 85 2.37 -13.21 -15.16
C ILE A 85 3.47 -13.06 -14.10
N GLY A 86 4.47 -13.93 -14.12
CA GLY A 86 5.58 -13.83 -13.19
C GLY A 86 6.27 -15.18 -12.98
N ASN A 87 7.21 -15.19 -12.04
CA ASN A 87 8.03 -16.36 -11.74
C ASN A 87 8.26 -16.62 -10.24
N TYR A 88 7.40 -16.07 -9.35
CA TYR A 88 7.54 -16.30 -7.91
C TYR A 88 7.58 -17.80 -7.57
N ARG A 89 8.41 -18.16 -6.60
CA ARG A 89 8.61 -19.53 -6.10
C ARG A 89 8.27 -19.58 -4.60
N PRO A 90 6.96 -19.73 -4.26
CA PRO A 90 6.55 -19.84 -2.86
C PRO A 90 6.89 -21.23 -2.28
N GLU A 91 7.09 -21.31 -0.96
CA GLU A 91 7.39 -22.58 -0.28
C GLU A 91 6.16 -23.49 -0.09
N ARG A 92 4.97 -22.89 0.11
CA ARG A 92 3.79 -23.62 0.62
C ARG A 92 2.50 -23.34 -0.15
N MET A 93 2.57 -22.71 -1.31
CA MET A 93 1.40 -22.25 -2.06
C MET A 93 1.66 -22.42 -3.55
N ASP A 94 0.59 -22.51 -4.35
CA ASP A 94 0.74 -22.45 -5.80
C ASP A 94 1.30 -21.09 -6.23
N ALA A 95 2.21 -21.10 -7.20
CA ALA A 95 2.91 -19.91 -7.66
C ALA A 95 1.94 -18.88 -8.28
N MET A 96 0.96 -19.34 -9.05
CA MET A 96 -0.01 -18.44 -9.68
C MET A 96 -0.98 -17.88 -8.65
N GLU A 97 -1.40 -18.69 -7.69
CA GLU A 97 -2.29 -18.25 -6.62
C GLU A 97 -1.63 -17.17 -5.75
N THR A 98 -0.35 -17.35 -5.38
CA THR A 98 0.35 -16.31 -4.62
C THR A 98 0.53 -15.03 -5.44
N MET A 99 0.88 -15.13 -6.73
CA MET A 99 1.07 -13.96 -7.58
C MET A 99 -0.20 -13.14 -7.79
N LYS A 100 -1.36 -13.78 -7.87
CA LYS A 100 -2.67 -13.09 -7.98
C LYS A 100 -2.94 -12.16 -6.82
N ARG A 101 -2.36 -12.40 -5.65
CA ARG A 101 -2.54 -11.56 -4.45
C ARG A 101 -2.01 -10.14 -4.60
N ALA A 102 -1.18 -9.86 -5.61
CA ALA A 102 -0.76 -8.49 -5.92
C ALA A 102 -1.84 -7.69 -6.66
N PHE A 103 -2.96 -8.33 -7.07
CA PHE A 103 -3.97 -7.75 -7.97
C PHE A 103 -5.40 -8.12 -7.58
N ASP A 104 -5.61 -8.71 -6.41
CA ASP A 104 -6.90 -9.27 -5.99
C ASP A 104 -7.82 -8.26 -5.31
N GLY A 105 -7.35 -7.03 -5.08
CA GLY A 105 -8.09 -5.97 -4.38
C GLY A 105 -8.13 -6.16 -2.86
N ASN A 106 -7.50 -7.22 -2.34
CA ASN A 106 -7.43 -7.46 -0.91
C ASN A 106 -6.13 -6.88 -0.32
N VAL A 107 -6.23 -5.69 0.24
CA VAL A 107 -5.10 -4.95 0.82
C VAL A 107 -4.38 -5.66 1.98
N LEU A 108 -4.97 -6.74 2.51
CA LEU A 108 -4.38 -7.56 3.58
C LEU A 108 -3.65 -8.80 3.06
N SER A 109 -3.82 -9.13 1.79
CA SER A 109 -3.07 -10.17 1.13
C SER A 109 -1.76 -9.64 0.57
N SER A 110 -0.80 -10.50 0.31
CA SER A 110 0.42 -10.16 -0.42
C SER A 110 1.00 -11.39 -1.09
N PRO A 111 1.53 -11.27 -2.31
CA PRO A 111 2.27 -12.35 -2.92
C PRO A 111 3.56 -12.61 -2.15
N LYS A 112 3.99 -13.85 -2.14
CA LYS A 112 5.22 -14.26 -1.46
C LYS A 112 6.08 -15.12 -2.38
N THR A 113 7.38 -14.85 -2.34
CA THR A 113 8.41 -15.72 -2.92
C THR A 113 9.45 -16.07 -1.86
N VAL A 114 10.28 -17.07 -2.13
CA VAL A 114 11.41 -17.38 -1.23
C VAL A 114 12.46 -16.27 -1.28
N LYS A 115 13.02 -15.91 -0.13
CA LYS A 115 14.02 -14.84 -0.01
C LYS A 115 15.30 -15.09 -0.82
N THR A 116 15.56 -16.35 -1.15
CA THR A 116 16.72 -16.77 -1.94
C THR A 116 16.53 -16.57 -3.45
N GLN A 117 15.31 -16.28 -3.91
CA GLN A 117 15.04 -16.02 -5.31
C GLN A 117 15.48 -14.61 -5.68
N THR A 118 16.56 -14.48 -6.46
CA THR A 118 17.13 -13.19 -6.86
C THR A 118 16.54 -12.62 -8.15
N ASP A 119 15.86 -13.46 -8.93
CA ASP A 119 15.22 -13.13 -10.21
C ASP A 119 13.68 -13.01 -10.11
N ALA A 120 13.17 -12.84 -8.90
CA ALA A 120 11.73 -12.81 -8.63
C ALA A 120 11.05 -11.59 -9.28
N TRP A 121 9.89 -11.81 -9.90
CA TRP A 121 9.02 -10.75 -10.36
C TRP A 121 7.57 -11.22 -10.50
N VAL A 122 6.63 -10.28 -10.44
CA VAL A 122 5.21 -10.49 -10.67
C VAL A 122 4.63 -9.32 -11.47
N GLY A 123 3.68 -9.56 -12.35
CA GLY A 123 3.16 -8.51 -13.22
C GLY A 123 1.86 -8.86 -13.93
N LEU A 124 1.50 -8.01 -14.90
CA LEU A 124 0.31 -8.14 -15.73
C LEU A 124 0.66 -8.08 -17.23
N ASP A 125 0.01 -8.93 -18.03
CA ASP A 125 -0.19 -8.76 -19.47
C ASP A 125 -1.61 -8.21 -19.69
N LEU A 126 -1.72 -6.97 -20.13
CA LEU A 126 -3.00 -6.31 -20.42
C LEU A 126 -3.68 -6.82 -21.70
N GLY A 127 -3.05 -7.80 -22.40
CA GLY A 127 -3.55 -8.42 -23.64
C GLY A 127 -3.37 -7.56 -24.89
N ARG A 128 -3.29 -6.26 -24.73
CA ARG A 128 -3.06 -5.28 -25.81
C ARG A 128 -2.31 -4.06 -25.28
N VAL A 129 -1.77 -3.26 -26.17
CA VAL A 129 -1.19 -1.96 -25.82
C VAL A 129 -2.34 -1.00 -25.47
N VAL A 130 -2.32 -0.43 -24.28
CA VAL A 130 -3.32 0.54 -23.77
C VAL A 130 -2.62 1.75 -23.16
N SER A 131 -3.28 2.90 -23.19
CA SER A 131 -2.81 4.08 -22.49
C SER A 131 -2.93 3.87 -20.99
N VAL A 132 -1.85 4.12 -20.25
CA VAL A 132 -1.80 4.01 -18.79
C VAL A 132 -1.52 5.40 -18.22
N SER A 133 -2.47 5.94 -17.45
CA SER A 133 -2.34 7.27 -16.84
C SER A 133 -1.68 7.23 -15.48
N LYS A 134 -1.85 6.14 -14.73
CA LYS A 134 -1.22 5.98 -13.41
C LYS A 134 -1.01 4.53 -13.02
N LEU A 135 0.05 4.32 -12.26
CA LEU A 135 0.33 3.14 -11.48
C LEU A 135 0.08 3.47 -10.01
N VAL A 136 -0.71 2.66 -9.33
CA VAL A 136 -0.95 2.75 -7.89
C VAL A 136 -0.47 1.46 -7.24
N TYR A 137 0.24 1.56 -6.14
CA TYR A 137 0.68 0.39 -5.39
C TYR A 137 0.59 0.61 -3.88
N LEU A 138 0.40 -0.48 -3.16
CA LEU A 138 0.32 -0.51 -1.71
C LEU A 138 1.35 -1.50 -1.17
N PRO A 139 2.30 -1.06 -0.33
CA PRO A 139 3.18 -1.97 0.39
C PRO A 139 2.39 -2.89 1.31
N ARG A 140 2.95 -4.04 1.65
CA ARG A 140 2.42 -4.87 2.73
C ARG A 140 2.36 -4.07 4.03
N ASN A 141 1.21 -4.04 4.65
CA ASN A 141 0.88 -3.10 5.74
C ASN A 141 0.50 -3.76 7.07
N ASP A 142 0.27 -5.08 7.08
CA ASP A 142 -0.19 -5.83 8.26
C ASP A 142 -1.43 -5.18 8.93
N ASP A 143 -2.30 -4.56 8.13
CA ASP A 143 -3.52 -3.83 8.55
C ASP A 143 -3.25 -2.51 9.32
N ASN A 144 -2.09 -1.93 9.15
CA ASN A 144 -1.62 -0.77 9.88
C ASN A 144 -1.75 0.55 9.11
N PHE A 145 -2.90 0.84 8.49
CA PHE A 145 -3.15 2.10 7.79
C PHE A 145 -4.63 2.51 7.85
N ILE A 146 -4.91 3.77 7.55
CA ILE A 146 -6.29 4.28 7.45
C ILE A 146 -6.90 3.80 6.15
N LYS A 147 -7.96 2.97 6.25
CA LYS A 147 -8.64 2.38 5.10
C LYS A 147 -9.79 3.24 4.63
N GLU A 148 -9.93 3.29 3.32
CA GLU A 148 -11.07 3.93 2.68
C GLU A 148 -12.39 3.31 3.14
N GLY A 149 -13.37 4.16 3.47
CA GLY A 149 -14.70 3.76 3.87
C GLY A 149 -14.83 3.26 5.31
N GLU A 150 -13.75 3.03 6.05
CA GLU A 150 -13.81 2.66 7.46
C GLU A 150 -14.03 3.89 8.35
N LEU A 151 -14.84 3.72 9.40
CA LEU A 151 -15.17 4.77 10.37
C LEU A 151 -14.22 4.72 11.56
N TYR A 152 -13.62 5.85 11.85
CA TYR A 152 -12.68 6.02 12.97
C TYR A 152 -13.19 7.06 13.94
N GLU A 153 -12.85 6.91 15.24
CA GLU A 153 -13.12 7.88 16.29
C GLU A 153 -11.85 8.10 17.11
N LEU A 154 -11.46 9.37 17.29
CA LEU A 154 -10.33 9.74 18.13
C LEU A 154 -10.82 10.21 19.49
N PHE A 155 -10.17 9.74 20.52
CA PHE A 155 -10.39 10.15 21.90
C PHE A 155 -9.10 10.69 22.52
N TYR A 156 -9.25 11.53 23.53
CA TYR A 156 -8.17 11.91 24.42
C TYR A 156 -8.53 11.57 25.87
N TRP A 157 -7.51 11.34 26.69
CA TRP A 157 -7.69 11.04 28.11
C TRP A 157 -7.71 12.32 28.94
N ASP A 158 -8.79 12.52 29.69
CA ASP A 158 -8.93 13.55 30.72
C ASP A 158 -9.84 12.98 31.81
N ARG A 159 -9.26 12.17 32.72
CA ARG A 159 -9.95 11.35 33.72
C ARG A 159 -10.89 10.29 33.13
N GLU A 160 -11.33 10.47 31.95
CA GLU A 160 -12.12 9.56 31.10
C GLU A 160 -11.77 9.78 29.63
N TRP A 161 -12.17 8.85 28.74
CA TRP A 161 -11.99 9.02 27.32
C TRP A 161 -13.02 9.98 26.73
N LYS A 162 -12.59 11.16 26.30
CA LYS A 162 -13.42 12.19 25.65
C LYS A 162 -13.23 12.15 24.14
N SER A 163 -14.34 12.05 23.41
CA SER A 163 -14.31 12.00 21.93
C SER A 163 -13.92 13.36 21.34
N LEU A 164 -13.05 13.31 20.35
CA LEU A 164 -12.69 14.42 19.45
C LEU A 164 -13.45 14.37 18.12
N GLY A 165 -14.34 13.37 17.98
CA GLY A 165 -15.17 13.21 16.80
C GLY A 165 -14.84 12.01 15.95
N ARG A 166 -15.65 11.82 14.89
CA ARG A 166 -15.59 10.69 13.98
C ARG A 166 -15.23 11.14 12.58
N GLN A 167 -14.44 10.31 11.88
CA GLN A 167 -14.09 10.53 10.48
C GLN A 167 -14.08 9.22 9.72
N VAL A 168 -14.45 9.29 8.44
CA VAL A 168 -14.36 8.17 7.50
C VAL A 168 -13.02 8.25 6.78
N GLY A 169 -12.30 7.14 6.72
CA GLY A 169 -11.05 7.03 5.98
C GLY A 169 -11.25 7.32 4.50
N SER A 170 -10.34 8.07 3.91
CA SER A 170 -10.35 8.42 2.49
C SER A 170 -9.05 7.94 1.83
N ARG A 171 -9.18 7.37 0.64
CA ARG A 171 -8.02 6.98 -0.18
C ARG A 171 -7.20 8.17 -0.67
N GLN A 172 -7.83 9.34 -0.82
CA GLN A 172 -7.16 10.56 -1.27
C GLN A 172 -6.35 11.22 -0.15
N LEU A 173 -6.92 11.30 1.05
CA LEU A 173 -6.27 11.95 2.19
C LEU A 173 -5.30 11.00 2.91
N GLN A 174 -5.65 9.72 3.04
CA GLN A 174 -4.82 8.66 3.66
C GLN A 174 -4.40 8.96 5.12
N TYR A 175 -5.04 9.90 5.77
CA TYR A 175 -4.86 10.26 7.18
C TYR A 175 -6.17 10.83 7.73
N LEU A 176 -6.25 10.91 9.05
CA LEU A 176 -7.36 11.55 9.76
C LEU A 176 -6.86 12.86 10.37
N GLU A 177 -7.66 13.90 10.32
CA GLU A 177 -7.35 15.22 10.85
C GLU A 177 -8.33 15.59 11.95
N TYR A 178 -7.82 15.93 13.14
CA TYR A 178 -8.63 16.34 14.26
C TYR A 178 -8.15 17.69 14.80
N ASP A 179 -9.11 18.57 15.05
CA ASP A 179 -8.89 19.85 15.67
C ASP A 179 -9.02 19.76 17.20
N ASN A 180 -8.55 20.79 17.90
CA ASN A 180 -8.68 20.94 19.35
C ASN A 180 -8.13 19.77 20.17
N VAL A 181 -7.11 19.09 19.65
CA VAL A 181 -6.43 18.02 20.37
C VAL A 181 -5.59 18.65 21.48
N PRO A 182 -5.81 18.31 22.77
CA PRO A 182 -5.04 18.86 23.87
C PRO A 182 -3.55 18.52 23.75
N ASP A 183 -2.69 19.45 24.19
CA ASP A 183 -1.25 19.21 24.23
C ASP A 183 -0.91 18.12 25.26
N ASN A 184 0.06 17.28 24.89
CA ASN A 184 0.55 16.17 25.72
C ASN A 184 -0.52 15.17 26.17
N ALA A 185 -1.65 15.11 25.45
CA ALA A 185 -2.71 14.16 25.77
C ALA A 185 -2.34 12.74 25.39
N LEU A 186 -2.77 11.78 26.19
CA LEU A 186 -2.85 10.39 25.78
C LEU A 186 -4.04 10.25 24.83
N LEU A 187 -3.81 9.69 23.66
CA LEU A 187 -4.78 9.58 22.57
C LEU A 187 -5.13 8.11 22.32
N LEU A 188 -6.40 7.86 21.98
CA LEU A 188 -6.91 6.56 21.59
C LEU A 188 -7.65 6.68 20.27
N LEU A 189 -7.18 6.00 19.25
CA LEU A 189 -7.89 5.84 17.98
C LEU A 189 -8.66 4.50 18.00
N ARG A 190 -9.95 4.56 17.72
CA ARG A 190 -10.79 3.39 17.49
C ARG A 190 -11.20 3.28 16.03
N ASN A 191 -11.11 2.06 15.49
CA ASN A 191 -11.77 1.72 14.24
C ASN A 191 -13.14 1.12 14.55
N LEU A 192 -14.20 1.91 14.34
CA LEU A 192 -15.56 1.51 14.68
C LEU A 192 -16.14 0.50 13.69
N THR A 193 -15.64 0.46 12.46
CA THR A 193 -16.07 -0.53 11.46
C THR A 193 -15.63 -1.93 11.85
N LYS A 194 -14.42 -2.09 12.37
CA LYS A 194 -13.91 -3.36 12.86
C LYS A 194 -14.36 -3.71 14.28
N GLY A 195 -14.77 -2.71 15.05
CA GLY A 195 -15.34 -2.86 16.38
C GLY A 195 -14.37 -3.23 17.51
N LYS A 196 -13.12 -3.53 17.23
CA LYS A 196 -12.14 -4.00 18.23
C LYS A 196 -10.75 -3.38 18.11
N GLU A 197 -10.50 -2.62 17.08
CA GLU A 197 -9.18 -2.05 16.88
C GLU A 197 -9.04 -0.75 17.66
N GLU A 198 -8.19 -0.80 18.68
CA GLU A 198 -7.86 0.32 19.55
C GLU A 198 -6.35 0.54 19.53
N ARG A 199 -5.93 1.80 19.38
CA ARG A 199 -4.51 2.18 19.34
C ARG A 199 -4.28 3.38 20.23
N ILE A 200 -3.40 3.22 21.22
CA ILE A 200 -3.05 4.25 22.20
C ILE A 200 -1.71 4.86 21.82
N PHE A 201 -1.62 6.17 21.84
CA PHE A 201 -0.42 6.90 21.46
C PHE A 201 -0.37 8.30 22.09
N THR A 202 0.83 8.88 22.08
CA THR A 202 1.10 10.28 22.41
C THR A 202 1.78 10.98 21.25
N TYR A 203 1.87 12.30 21.30
CA TYR A 203 2.76 13.09 20.44
C TYR A 203 3.90 13.64 21.28
N GLU A 204 5.13 13.29 20.91
CA GLU A 204 6.36 13.77 21.54
C GLU A 204 7.21 14.42 20.45
N ASP A 205 7.54 15.70 20.62
CA ASP A 205 8.29 16.50 19.63
C ASP A 205 7.73 16.39 18.20
N GLY A 206 6.41 16.41 18.06
CA GLY A 206 5.72 16.30 16.77
C GLY A 206 5.71 14.90 16.14
N LYS A 207 6.24 13.89 16.84
CA LYS A 207 6.23 12.49 16.43
C LYS A 207 5.20 11.70 17.22
N GLN A 208 4.56 10.76 16.56
CA GLN A 208 3.62 9.85 17.16
C GLN A 208 4.37 8.71 17.86
N VAL A 209 4.13 8.51 19.15
CA VAL A 209 4.68 7.43 19.97
C VAL A 209 3.53 6.50 20.36
N TRP A 210 3.64 5.23 19.97
CA TRP A 210 2.64 4.18 20.20
C TRP A 210 2.93 3.44 21.50
N TRP A 211 1.86 3.10 22.24
CA TRP A 211 1.91 2.37 23.51
C TRP A 211 1.22 1.02 23.40
#